data_4fe46854e2b8cb3c9af0456d23c5e319
#
_entry.id   4fe46854e2b8cb3c9af0456d23c5e319
#
_cell.length_a   1.000
_cell.length_b   1.000
_cell.length_c   1.000
_cell.angle_alpha   90.00
_cell.angle_beta   90.00
_cell.angle_gamma   90.00
#
_symmetry.space_group_name_H-M   'P 1'
#
loop_
_entity.id
_entity.type
_entity.pdbx_description
1 polymer ?
#
loop_
_entity_poly.entity_id
_entity_poly.type
_entity_poly.pdbx_seq_one_letter_code
_entity_poly.pdbx_strand_id
1 'polypeptide(L)'
;MKISCDLNYRGKLWTREQARAAMTDLCQYVDVCISNEEDAKDVFGIEAEATDIYAGEINREGYKSVAKQLADKFGFEKVAITLRESHSAFDNGWSAMLYDVASNEYCFSKKYDLHIIDRVGGGDSFGGGLIYALLNGKSTQDAVEFAVAASALKHSIEGDYNMVTVSEVEKLAGGDGSGRIQR
;
A
#
# COMPACT_ATOMS: atom_id res chain seq x y z
N MET A 1 -16.26 7.33 14.00
CA MET A 1 -16.12 7.10 12.53
C MET A 1 -14.63 7.03 12.25
N LYS A 2 -14.18 6.09 11.41
CA LYS A 2 -12.78 6.01 10.98
C LYS A 2 -12.66 6.53 9.57
N ILE A 3 -11.61 7.28 9.28
CA ILE A 3 -11.34 7.92 7.99
C ILE A 3 -10.04 7.33 7.43
N SER A 4 -10.09 6.79 6.21
CA SER A 4 -8.91 6.39 5.46
C SER A 4 -8.65 7.36 4.31
N CYS A 5 -7.40 7.60 4.00
CA CYS A 5 -6.98 8.44 2.89
C CYS A 5 -5.82 7.79 2.16
N ASP A 6 -5.96 7.62 0.84
CA ASP A 6 -4.84 7.36 -0.06
C ASP A 6 -4.31 8.71 -0.53
N LEU A 7 -3.01 8.99 -0.30
CA LEU A 7 -2.38 10.26 -0.67
C LEU A 7 -2.41 10.48 -2.17
N ASN A 8 -2.17 9.43 -2.94
CA ASN A 8 -2.44 9.32 -4.38
C ASN A 8 -2.06 10.58 -5.19
N TYR A 9 -0.88 11.13 -4.95
CA TYR A 9 -0.44 12.38 -5.57
C TYR A 9 -0.40 12.27 -7.09
N ARG A 10 -0.89 13.30 -7.76
CA ARG A 10 -0.92 13.40 -9.22
C ARG A 10 -0.39 14.76 -9.66
N GLY A 11 0.88 14.84 -10.02
CA GLY A 11 1.56 16.08 -10.44
C GLY A 11 0.95 16.75 -11.69
N LYS A 12 0.07 16.06 -12.43
CA LYS A 12 -0.70 16.65 -13.54
C LYS A 12 -1.96 17.39 -13.08
N LEU A 13 -2.41 17.19 -11.85
CA LEU A 13 -3.62 17.81 -11.30
C LEU A 13 -3.28 19.05 -10.46
N TRP A 14 -2.21 19.00 -9.69
CA TRP A 14 -1.80 20.08 -8.79
C TRP A 14 -0.29 20.03 -8.50
N THR A 15 0.24 21.14 -8.02
CA THR A 15 1.65 21.22 -7.64
C THR A 15 1.89 20.57 -6.27
N ARG A 16 3.14 20.25 -5.96
CA ARG A 16 3.53 19.72 -4.65
C ARG A 16 3.17 20.68 -3.51
N GLU A 17 3.32 21.99 -3.74
CA GLU A 17 2.98 23.02 -2.75
C GLU A 17 1.46 23.04 -2.48
N GLN A 18 0.64 22.96 -3.53
CA GLN A 18 -0.82 22.91 -3.40
C GLN A 18 -1.26 21.63 -2.68
N ALA A 19 -0.68 20.49 -3.08
CA ALA A 19 -0.96 19.18 -2.43
C ALA A 19 -0.56 19.23 -0.95
N ARG A 20 0.63 19.74 -0.64
CA ARG A 20 1.11 19.86 0.75
C ARG A 20 0.20 20.72 1.60
N ALA A 21 -0.19 21.89 1.10
CA ALA A 21 -1.08 22.79 1.85
C ALA A 21 -2.42 22.10 2.17
N ALA A 22 -3.11 21.56 1.15
CA ALA A 22 -4.41 20.91 1.34
C ALA A 22 -4.30 19.64 2.20
N MET A 23 -3.34 18.76 1.90
CA MET A 23 -3.23 17.48 2.60
C MET A 23 -2.72 17.62 4.03
N THR A 24 -1.91 18.66 4.34
CA THR A 24 -1.51 18.93 5.73
C THR A 24 -2.72 19.25 6.61
N ASP A 25 -3.70 19.97 6.08
CA ASP A 25 -4.94 20.29 6.81
C ASP A 25 -5.87 19.08 6.89
N LEU A 26 -6.02 18.32 5.81
CA LEU A 26 -6.95 17.20 5.73
C LEU A 26 -6.46 15.98 6.52
N CYS A 27 -5.17 15.69 6.49
CA CYS A 27 -4.58 14.52 7.15
C CYS A 27 -4.69 14.55 8.68
N GLN A 28 -4.94 15.69 9.28
CA GLN A 28 -5.22 15.79 10.72
C GLN A 28 -6.52 15.07 11.14
N TYR A 29 -7.39 14.73 10.20
CA TYR A 29 -8.65 14.04 10.44
C TYR A 29 -8.62 12.58 10.00
N VAL A 30 -7.48 12.09 9.51
CA VAL A 30 -7.32 10.75 8.95
C VAL A 30 -6.79 9.79 10.00
N ASP A 31 -7.42 8.62 10.11
CA ASP A 31 -7.00 7.54 11.00
C ASP A 31 -6.04 6.56 10.29
N VAL A 32 -6.30 6.27 9.00
CA VAL A 32 -5.52 5.31 8.21
C VAL A 32 -4.97 5.98 6.95
N CYS A 33 -3.67 6.15 6.89
CA CYS A 33 -2.97 6.68 5.72
C CYS A 33 -2.54 5.54 4.79
N ILE A 34 -2.86 5.67 3.50
CA ILE A 34 -2.34 4.81 2.44
C ILE A 34 -1.44 5.68 1.57
N SER A 35 -0.26 5.17 1.24
CA SER A 35 0.76 5.89 0.48
C SER A 35 1.56 4.92 -0.38
N ASN A 36 2.24 5.42 -1.36
CA ASN A 36 3.37 4.73 -1.96
C ASN A 36 4.69 5.39 -1.51
N GLU A 37 5.81 4.90 -1.98
CA GLU A 37 7.14 5.39 -1.61
C GLU A 37 7.41 6.83 -2.05
N GLU A 38 6.77 7.30 -3.14
CA GLU A 38 6.98 8.64 -3.71
C GLU A 38 6.03 9.68 -3.09
N ASP A 39 4.79 9.28 -2.73
CA ASP A 39 3.76 10.22 -2.27
C ASP A 39 4.17 10.91 -0.95
N ALA A 40 4.76 10.20 0.01
CA ALA A 40 5.21 10.78 1.27
C ALA A 40 6.24 11.90 1.05
N LYS A 41 7.16 11.68 0.10
CA LYS A 41 8.17 12.66 -0.32
C LYS A 41 7.52 13.83 -1.06
N ASP A 42 6.71 13.53 -2.06
CA ASP A 42 6.14 14.54 -2.96
C ASP A 42 5.15 15.45 -2.24
N VAL A 43 4.29 14.89 -1.39
CA VAL A 43 3.28 15.66 -0.66
C VAL A 43 3.87 16.33 0.58
N PHE A 44 4.63 15.62 1.40
CA PHE A 44 5.04 16.12 2.72
C PHE A 44 6.53 16.39 2.85
N GLY A 45 7.35 15.99 1.88
CA GLY A 45 8.81 16.05 1.96
C GLY A 45 9.41 15.08 2.98
N ILE A 46 8.66 13.99 3.30
CA ILE A 46 9.11 12.95 4.22
C ILE A 46 9.83 11.88 3.42
N GLU A 47 11.10 11.68 3.71
CA GLU A 47 11.98 10.70 3.06
C GLU A 47 12.61 9.80 4.12
N ALA A 48 13.01 8.60 3.70
CA ALA A 48 13.88 7.77 4.50
C ALA A 48 15.22 8.50 4.71
N GLU A 49 15.73 8.49 5.93
CA GLU A 49 17.11 8.91 6.15
C GLU A 49 18.03 8.04 5.29
N ALA A 50 19.06 8.67 4.70
CA ALA A 50 19.98 8.02 3.78
C ALA A 50 20.69 6.85 4.49
N THR A 51 20.14 5.67 4.38
CA THR A 51 20.79 4.42 4.70
C THR A 51 21.40 3.85 3.43
N ASP A 52 22.61 3.34 3.48
CA ASP A 52 23.30 2.73 2.34
C ASP A 52 22.39 1.71 1.66
N ILE A 53 21.82 2.11 0.51
CA ILE A 53 20.95 1.25 -0.30
C ILE A 53 21.88 0.35 -1.09
N TYR A 54 22.05 -0.90 -0.66
CA TYR A 54 22.55 -1.95 -1.53
C TYR A 54 21.50 -2.17 -2.62
N ALA A 55 21.86 -1.88 -3.86
CA ALA A 55 21.00 -1.99 -5.02
C ALA A 55 20.32 -3.38 -5.06
N GLY A 56 19.00 -3.43 -4.90
CA GLY A 56 18.17 -4.61 -5.08
C GLY A 56 17.42 -5.13 -3.86
N GLU A 57 17.72 -4.66 -2.65
CA GLU A 57 16.93 -4.99 -1.46
C GLU A 57 16.00 -3.82 -1.10
N ILE A 58 14.73 -4.14 -0.83
CA ILE A 58 13.77 -3.17 -0.28
C ILE A 58 14.35 -2.66 1.03
N ASN A 59 14.63 -1.38 1.11
CA ASN A 59 15.11 -0.74 2.35
C ASN A 59 14.00 -0.71 3.41
N ARG A 60 13.78 -1.84 4.09
CA ARG A 60 12.72 -2.00 5.09
C ARG A 60 12.81 -0.97 6.21
N GLU A 61 14.01 -0.64 6.67
CA GLU A 61 14.21 0.34 7.74
C GLU A 61 13.84 1.76 7.27
N GLY A 62 14.14 2.10 6.03
CA GLY A 62 13.71 3.35 5.42
C GLY A 62 12.20 3.50 5.40
N TYR A 63 11.47 2.46 5.00
CA TYR A 63 9.99 2.48 4.99
C TYR A 63 9.40 2.56 6.39
N LYS A 64 9.97 1.88 7.38
CA LYS A 64 9.56 2.02 8.78
C LYS A 64 9.74 3.46 9.27
N SER A 65 10.88 4.08 8.94
CA SER A 65 11.15 5.48 9.28
C SER A 65 10.11 6.43 8.66
N VAL A 66 9.80 6.26 7.37
CA VAL A 66 8.79 7.08 6.68
C VAL A 66 7.41 6.90 7.32
N ALA A 67 6.97 5.66 7.57
CA ALA A 67 5.68 5.40 8.20
C ALA A 67 5.58 5.99 9.60
N LYS A 68 6.66 5.89 10.38
CA LYS A 68 6.71 6.49 11.72
C LYS A 68 6.62 8.01 11.65
N GLN A 69 7.37 8.67 10.77
CA GLN A 69 7.34 10.12 10.59
C GLN A 69 5.95 10.61 10.18
N LEU A 70 5.26 9.89 9.28
CA LEU A 70 3.89 10.18 8.89
C LEU A 70 2.93 10.07 10.08
N ALA A 71 3.01 8.98 10.84
CA ALA A 71 2.18 8.75 12.00
C ALA A 71 2.42 9.80 13.10
N ASP A 72 3.69 10.10 13.41
CA ASP A 72 4.06 11.09 14.43
C ASP A 72 3.59 12.51 14.04
N LYS A 73 3.62 12.84 12.75
CA LYS A 73 3.25 14.17 12.25
C LYS A 73 1.75 14.42 12.27
N PHE A 74 0.94 13.43 11.90
CA PHE A 74 -0.50 13.61 11.68
C PHE A 74 -1.39 12.87 12.70
N GLY A 75 -0.80 12.00 13.52
CA GLY A 75 -1.56 11.21 14.49
C GLY A 75 -2.30 10.03 13.88
N PHE A 76 -1.84 9.51 12.74
CA PHE A 76 -2.44 8.32 12.13
C PHE A 76 -2.38 7.12 13.08
N GLU A 77 -3.44 6.32 13.11
CA GLU A 77 -3.45 5.05 13.83
C GLU A 77 -2.73 3.95 13.07
N LYS A 78 -2.79 4.01 11.72
CA LYS A 78 -2.13 3.07 10.83
C LYS A 78 -1.59 3.78 9.59
N VAL A 79 -0.43 3.30 9.12
CA VAL A 79 0.17 3.77 7.86
C VAL A 79 0.49 2.56 6.99
N ALA A 80 -0.11 2.50 5.80
CA ALA A 80 0.18 1.48 4.79
C ALA A 80 1.02 2.09 3.66
N ILE A 81 2.10 1.43 3.28
CA ILE A 81 2.96 1.83 2.17
C ILE A 81 3.05 0.69 1.17
N THR A 82 2.60 0.93 -0.06
CA THR A 82 2.79 -0.02 -1.16
C THR A 82 4.21 0.07 -1.69
N LEU A 83 4.80 -1.08 -1.98
CA LEU A 83 6.20 -1.23 -2.38
C LEU A 83 6.25 -1.89 -3.76
N ARG A 84 6.88 -1.22 -4.73
CA ARG A 84 7.00 -1.70 -6.09
C ARG A 84 8.47 -1.86 -6.48
N GLU A 85 8.80 -3.02 -7.01
CA GLU A 85 10.06 -3.27 -7.70
C GLU A 85 9.79 -3.33 -9.20
N SER A 86 10.23 -2.34 -9.96
CA SER A 86 10.00 -2.29 -11.41
C SER A 86 11.13 -3.01 -12.14
N HIS A 87 10.85 -4.19 -12.69
CA HIS A 87 11.80 -4.96 -13.50
C HIS A 87 11.66 -4.64 -14.98
N SER A 88 10.42 -4.43 -15.45
CA SER A 88 10.09 -3.97 -16.81
C SER A 88 8.78 -3.17 -16.79
N ALA A 89 8.30 -2.76 -17.97
CA ALA A 89 6.98 -2.11 -18.09
C ALA A 89 5.84 -3.04 -17.64
N PHE A 90 6.02 -4.36 -17.76
CA PHE A 90 4.99 -5.35 -17.48
C PHE A 90 5.31 -6.25 -16.28
N ASP A 91 6.59 -6.36 -15.89
CA ASP A 91 7.01 -7.26 -14.83
C ASP A 91 7.43 -6.45 -13.60
N ASN A 92 6.74 -6.67 -12.48
CA ASN A 92 6.96 -5.92 -11.24
C ASN A 92 6.90 -6.87 -10.04
N GLY A 93 7.76 -6.62 -9.05
CA GLY A 93 7.58 -7.10 -7.70
C GLY A 93 6.58 -6.20 -6.97
N TRP A 94 5.59 -6.81 -6.31
CA TRP A 94 4.52 -6.10 -5.61
C TRP A 94 4.39 -6.59 -4.18
N SER A 95 4.52 -5.68 -3.22
CA SER A 95 4.38 -5.93 -1.79
C SER A 95 3.91 -4.67 -1.07
N ALA A 96 3.72 -4.75 0.23
CA ALA A 96 3.41 -3.58 1.05
C ALA A 96 3.91 -3.76 2.49
N MET A 97 3.92 -2.65 3.22
CA MET A 97 4.10 -2.60 4.66
C MET A 97 2.87 -1.94 5.30
N LEU A 98 2.46 -2.45 6.46
CA LEU A 98 1.47 -1.82 7.34
C LEU A 98 2.10 -1.58 8.71
N TYR A 99 2.10 -0.33 9.15
CA TYR A 99 2.47 0.08 10.49
C TYR A 99 1.23 0.27 11.35
N ASP A 100 1.15 -0.42 12.46
CA ASP A 100 0.14 -0.22 13.50
C ASP A 100 0.77 0.52 14.68
N VAL A 101 0.32 1.75 14.90
CA VAL A 101 0.90 2.64 15.93
C VAL A 101 0.58 2.13 17.34
N ALA A 102 -0.62 1.57 17.56
CA ALA A 102 -1.05 1.14 18.88
C ALA A 102 -0.20 -0.02 19.43
N SER A 103 0.16 -0.98 18.57
CA SER A 103 1.06 -2.09 18.92
C SER A 103 2.54 -1.80 18.63
N ASN A 104 2.84 -0.70 17.94
CA ASN A 104 4.16 -0.37 17.39
C ASN A 104 4.71 -1.50 16.49
N GLU A 105 3.84 -2.12 15.70
CA GLU A 105 4.14 -3.28 14.87
C GLU A 105 4.27 -2.87 13.40
N TYR A 106 5.35 -3.34 12.74
CA TYR A 106 5.59 -3.17 11.31
C TYR A 106 5.48 -4.51 10.60
N CYS A 107 4.40 -4.72 9.87
CA CYS A 107 4.13 -5.93 9.12
C CYS A 107 4.44 -5.74 7.65
N PHE A 108 5.28 -6.61 7.08
CA PHE A 108 5.54 -6.65 5.64
C PHE A 108 4.84 -7.84 5.03
N SER A 109 4.16 -7.61 3.91
CA SER A 109 3.54 -8.69 3.16
C SER A 109 4.56 -9.56 2.44
N LYS A 110 4.09 -10.70 1.93
CA LYS A 110 4.78 -11.42 0.85
C LYS A 110 4.97 -10.51 -0.35
N LYS A 111 5.98 -10.82 -1.16
CA LYS A 111 6.17 -10.23 -2.48
C LYS A 111 5.55 -11.14 -3.54
N TYR A 112 4.79 -10.54 -4.44
CA TYR A 112 4.27 -11.19 -5.64
C TYR A 112 5.04 -10.68 -6.84
N ASP A 113 5.59 -11.59 -7.65
CA ASP A 113 6.16 -11.25 -8.95
C ASP A 113 5.04 -11.28 -9.98
N LEU A 114 4.68 -10.10 -10.49
CA LEU A 114 3.51 -9.89 -11.33
C LEU A 114 3.91 -9.65 -12.78
N HIS A 115 3.21 -10.31 -13.69
CA HIS A 115 3.10 -9.86 -15.06
C HIS A 115 1.81 -9.05 -15.22
N ILE A 116 1.94 -7.74 -15.39
CA ILE A 116 0.82 -6.80 -15.32
C ILE A 116 0.08 -6.80 -16.66
N ILE A 117 -1.20 -7.17 -16.63
CA ILE A 117 -2.13 -7.00 -17.74
C ILE A 117 -2.67 -5.57 -17.76
N ASP A 118 -3.16 -5.09 -16.59
CA ASP A 118 -3.59 -3.71 -16.43
C ASP A 118 -3.26 -3.22 -15.01
N ARG A 119 -2.63 -2.05 -14.94
CA ARG A 119 -2.23 -1.46 -13.65
C ARG A 119 -3.25 -0.48 -13.06
N VAL A 120 -4.26 -0.09 -13.86
CA VAL A 120 -5.31 0.83 -13.39
C VAL A 120 -6.15 0.15 -12.33
N GLY A 121 -6.44 0.84 -11.23
CA GLY A 121 -7.19 0.29 -10.09
C GLY A 121 -6.40 -0.62 -9.15
N GLY A 122 -5.10 -0.86 -9.39
CA GLY A 122 -4.26 -1.67 -8.48
C GLY A 122 -4.14 -1.05 -7.08
N GLY A 123 -3.91 0.26 -7.00
CA GLY A 123 -3.90 1.00 -5.72
C GLY A 123 -5.26 0.99 -5.03
N ASP A 124 -6.33 1.27 -5.79
CA ASP A 124 -7.70 1.25 -5.26
C ASP A 124 -8.08 -0.13 -4.71
N SER A 125 -7.64 -1.20 -5.39
CA SER A 125 -7.83 -2.58 -4.93
C SER A 125 -7.05 -2.89 -3.66
N PHE A 126 -5.84 -2.35 -3.52
CA PHE A 126 -5.08 -2.43 -2.28
C PHE A 126 -5.81 -1.73 -1.14
N GLY A 127 -6.23 -0.48 -1.36
CA GLY A 127 -6.97 0.32 -0.37
C GLY A 127 -8.28 -0.34 0.04
N GLY A 128 -9.08 -0.79 -0.92
CA GLY A 128 -10.32 -1.51 -0.66
C GLY A 128 -10.10 -2.82 0.11
N GLY A 129 -9.09 -3.60 -0.27
CA GLY A 129 -8.68 -4.82 0.43
C GLY A 129 -8.23 -4.57 1.87
N LEU A 130 -7.43 -3.51 2.10
CA LEU A 130 -6.99 -3.11 3.43
C LEU A 130 -8.17 -2.71 4.31
N ILE A 131 -9.05 -1.85 3.81
CA ILE A 131 -10.25 -1.40 4.55
C ILE A 131 -11.13 -2.59 4.90
N TYR A 132 -11.38 -3.49 3.92
CA TYR A 132 -12.15 -4.71 4.17
C TYR A 132 -11.52 -5.54 5.30
N ALA A 133 -10.22 -5.79 5.24
CA ALA A 133 -9.52 -6.60 6.22
C ALA A 133 -9.59 -5.99 7.64
N LEU A 134 -9.36 -4.68 7.76
CA LEU A 134 -9.44 -3.96 9.03
C LEU A 134 -10.85 -3.97 9.62
N LEU A 135 -11.89 -3.76 8.80
CA LEU A 135 -13.29 -3.82 9.24
C LEU A 135 -13.73 -5.21 9.69
N ASN A 136 -13.11 -6.26 9.16
CA ASN A 136 -13.37 -7.65 9.56
C ASN A 136 -12.45 -8.14 10.68
N GLY A 137 -11.71 -7.24 11.33
CA GLY A 137 -10.91 -7.56 12.52
C GLY A 137 -9.70 -8.47 12.24
N LYS A 138 -9.18 -8.49 11.02
CA LYS A 138 -7.95 -9.23 10.71
C LYS A 138 -6.76 -8.61 11.47
N SER A 139 -5.78 -9.44 11.83
CA SER A 139 -4.51 -8.96 12.41
C SER A 139 -3.80 -8.00 11.46
N THR A 140 -2.84 -7.21 11.96
CA THR A 140 -2.04 -6.29 11.13
C THR A 140 -1.35 -7.02 9.99
N GLN A 141 -0.77 -8.20 10.27
CA GLN A 141 -0.12 -9.04 9.25
C GLN A 141 -1.13 -9.58 8.23
N ASP A 142 -2.26 -10.13 8.68
CA ASP A 142 -3.28 -10.68 7.77
C ASP A 142 -3.93 -9.58 6.93
N ALA A 143 -4.05 -8.37 7.47
CA ALA A 143 -4.63 -7.24 6.76
C ALA A 143 -3.73 -6.78 5.59
N VAL A 144 -2.42 -6.68 5.80
CA VAL A 144 -1.48 -6.31 4.72
C VAL A 144 -1.36 -7.42 3.68
N GLU A 145 -1.35 -8.69 4.09
CA GLU A 145 -1.34 -9.83 3.16
C GLU A 145 -2.59 -9.85 2.28
N PHE A 146 -3.77 -9.66 2.88
CA PHE A 146 -5.03 -9.60 2.16
C PHE A 146 -5.07 -8.44 1.15
N ALA A 147 -4.65 -7.24 1.57
CA ALA A 147 -4.62 -6.06 0.73
C ALA A 147 -3.71 -6.22 -0.50
N VAL A 148 -2.50 -6.75 -0.28
CA VAL A 148 -1.55 -7.01 -1.38
C VAL A 148 -2.05 -8.08 -2.31
N ALA A 149 -2.65 -9.17 -1.79
CA ALA A 149 -3.23 -10.24 -2.60
C ALA A 149 -4.38 -9.73 -3.48
N ALA A 150 -5.29 -8.91 -2.93
CA ALA A 150 -6.38 -8.28 -3.68
C ALA A 150 -5.84 -7.42 -4.84
N SER A 151 -4.83 -6.61 -4.57
CA SER A 151 -4.16 -5.78 -5.57
C SER A 151 -3.39 -6.62 -6.60
N ALA A 152 -2.70 -7.67 -6.18
CA ALA A 152 -1.99 -8.57 -7.08
C ALA A 152 -2.94 -9.22 -8.10
N LEU A 153 -4.09 -9.72 -7.65
CA LEU A 153 -5.13 -10.28 -8.53
C LEU A 153 -5.66 -9.23 -9.50
N LYS A 154 -5.87 -7.97 -9.05
CA LYS A 154 -6.35 -6.90 -9.91
C LYS A 154 -5.41 -6.65 -11.10
N HIS A 155 -4.10 -6.73 -10.91
CA HIS A 155 -3.14 -6.52 -11.99
C HIS A 155 -3.24 -7.55 -13.13
N SER A 156 -3.95 -8.67 -12.93
CA SER A 156 -4.24 -9.67 -13.95
C SER A 156 -5.59 -9.48 -14.66
N ILE A 157 -6.33 -8.42 -14.34
CA ILE A 157 -7.68 -8.14 -14.85
C ILE A 157 -7.64 -6.83 -15.64
N GLU A 158 -8.17 -6.82 -16.85
CA GLU A 158 -8.34 -5.62 -17.67
C GLU A 158 -9.34 -4.65 -17.05
N GLY A 159 -9.12 -3.34 -17.25
CA GLY A 159 -9.95 -2.27 -16.72
C GLY A 159 -9.60 -1.93 -15.28
N ASP A 160 -10.32 -0.98 -14.70
CA ASP A 160 -10.05 -0.40 -13.37
C ASP A 160 -10.77 -1.14 -12.22
N TYR A 161 -11.78 -1.93 -12.53
CA TYR A 161 -12.61 -2.60 -11.53
C TYR A 161 -12.04 -3.96 -11.11
N ASN A 162 -11.92 -4.19 -9.82
CA ASN A 162 -11.51 -5.47 -9.27
C ASN A 162 -12.71 -6.44 -9.16
N MET A 163 -12.69 -7.52 -9.94
CA MET A 163 -13.77 -8.51 -10.00
C MET A 163 -13.51 -9.77 -9.17
N VAL A 164 -12.52 -9.74 -8.28
CA VAL A 164 -12.18 -10.90 -7.45
C VAL A 164 -13.10 -11.02 -6.23
N THR A 165 -13.32 -12.25 -5.79
CA THR A 165 -14.04 -12.55 -4.56
C THR A 165 -13.09 -12.58 -3.35
N VAL A 166 -13.65 -12.41 -2.15
CA VAL A 166 -12.91 -12.56 -0.88
C VAL A 166 -12.20 -13.91 -0.80
N SER A 167 -12.88 -14.98 -1.22
CA SER A 167 -12.32 -16.35 -1.18
C SER A 167 -11.07 -16.48 -2.09
N GLU A 168 -11.06 -15.85 -3.26
CA GLU A 168 -9.90 -15.87 -4.15
C GLU A 168 -8.72 -15.11 -3.55
N VAL A 169 -9.00 -13.95 -2.94
CA VAL A 169 -7.98 -13.16 -2.24
C VAL A 169 -7.40 -13.94 -1.06
N GLU A 170 -8.24 -14.55 -0.21
CA GLU A 170 -7.79 -15.34 0.93
C GLU A 170 -6.96 -16.55 0.51
N LYS A 171 -7.35 -17.21 -0.58
CA LYS A 171 -6.60 -18.32 -1.14
C LYS A 171 -5.21 -17.91 -1.58
N LEU A 172 -5.08 -16.80 -2.31
CA LEU A 172 -3.78 -16.27 -2.72
C LEU A 172 -2.95 -15.81 -1.51
N ALA A 173 -3.54 -15.08 -0.56
CA ALA A 173 -2.88 -14.65 0.67
C ALA A 173 -2.38 -15.83 1.50
N GLY A 174 -3.14 -16.95 1.53
CA GLY A 174 -2.77 -18.19 2.20
C GLY A 174 -1.63 -18.98 1.55
N GLY A 175 -1.16 -18.56 0.37
CA GLY A 175 -0.01 -19.15 -0.31
C GLY A 175 -0.34 -20.16 -1.40
N ASP A 176 -1.61 -20.38 -1.72
CA ASP A 176 -2.00 -21.21 -2.87
C ASP A 176 -1.95 -20.40 -4.17
N GLY A 177 -0.72 -20.12 -4.62
CA GLY A 177 -0.44 -19.46 -5.90
C GLY A 177 -0.56 -20.39 -7.12
N SER A 178 -1.19 -21.57 -6.99
CA SER A 178 -1.23 -22.58 -8.06
C SER A 178 -2.04 -22.15 -9.29
N GLY A 179 -2.79 -21.04 -9.22
CA GLY A 179 -3.63 -20.55 -10.32
C GLY A 179 -4.75 -21.52 -10.71
N ARG A 180 -4.96 -22.61 -9.98
CA ARG A 180 -6.01 -23.57 -10.27
C ARG A 180 -7.36 -23.01 -9.85
N ILE A 181 -8.17 -22.65 -10.84
CA ILE A 181 -9.59 -22.39 -10.63
C ILE A 181 -10.24 -23.71 -10.23
N GLN A 182 -10.66 -23.84 -8.98
CA GLN A 182 -11.57 -24.93 -8.58
C GLN A 182 -12.95 -24.55 -9.13
N ARG A 183 -13.41 -25.33 -10.10
CA ARG A 183 -14.78 -25.26 -10.62
C ARG A 183 -15.69 -26.09 -9.75
#